data_9fb29ac84a8e62b218f1e3ea29dbb0d0
#
_entry.id   9fb29ac84a8e62b218f1e3ea29dbb0d0
#
_cell.length_a   1.000
_cell.length_b   1.000
_cell.length_c   1.000
_cell.angle_alpha   90.00
_cell.angle_beta   90.00
_cell.angle_gamma   90.00
#
_symmetry.space_group_name_H-M   'P 1'
#
loop_
_entity.id
_entity.type
_entity.pdbx_description
1 polymer ?
#
loop_
_entity_poly.entity_id
_entity_poly.type
_entity_poly.pdbx_seq_one_letter_code
_entity_poly.pdbx_strand_id
1 'polypeptide(L)'
;MFLKEDLRGFKEEMIKKHVEVYDYQAALDVADTLSVQETVAYWDLLELASRRILLDSSGVDKLAVKSGVQCLPIRASSERKYFEYALSVGIKLKKEEYADFVRAITPLIVDLFEMILKKQCGVDVNAYCDVSERNQVRRWSRKKLAGTQVGEILEKEYKERFQYKDVYSVHLKLLIENISTDTELIQLINNVRSVEEGVRNLAAHQIISVTDETIRQ
;
A
#
# COMPACT_ATOMS: atom_id res chain seq x y z
N MET A 1 9.53 46.73 -8.43
CA MET A 1 9.20 45.70 -9.44
C MET A 1 10.12 44.48 -9.29
N PHE A 2 11.45 44.64 -9.28
CA PHE A 2 12.44 43.56 -9.12
C PHE A 2 12.22 42.65 -7.90
N LEU A 3 11.91 43.20 -6.72
CA LEU A 3 11.71 42.39 -5.49
C LEU A 3 10.52 41.43 -5.53
N LYS A 4 9.50 41.70 -6.34
CA LYS A 4 8.33 40.81 -6.46
C LYS A 4 8.60 39.62 -7.42
N GLU A 5 9.32 39.85 -8.49
CA GLU A 5 9.73 38.83 -9.44
C GLU A 5 10.73 37.86 -8.79
N ASP A 6 11.71 38.37 -8.04
CA ASP A 6 12.67 37.56 -7.26
C ASP A 6 11.95 36.69 -6.21
N LEU A 7 10.94 37.22 -5.53
CA LEU A 7 10.18 36.50 -4.53
C LEU A 7 9.34 35.37 -5.16
N ARG A 8 8.76 35.61 -6.33
CA ARG A 8 8.01 34.59 -7.07
C ARG A 8 8.92 33.45 -7.49
N GLY A 9 10.06 33.75 -8.13
CA GLY A 9 11.01 32.73 -8.55
C GLY A 9 11.52 31.88 -7.40
N PHE A 10 11.75 32.52 -6.23
CA PHE A 10 12.11 31.80 -5.01
C PHE A 10 11.02 30.83 -4.54
N LYS A 11 9.74 31.25 -4.54
CA LYS A 11 8.62 30.38 -4.16
C LYS A 11 8.44 29.22 -5.14
N GLU A 12 8.55 29.48 -6.43
CA GLU A 12 8.48 28.41 -7.46
C GLU A 12 9.61 27.38 -7.27
N GLU A 13 10.80 27.80 -6.92
CA GLU A 13 11.91 26.90 -6.61
C GLU A 13 11.66 26.10 -5.31
N MET A 14 11.05 26.71 -4.30
CA MET A 14 10.63 26.00 -3.08
C MET A 14 9.59 24.93 -3.40
N ILE A 15 8.56 25.26 -4.19
CA ILE A 15 7.54 24.31 -4.63
C ILE A 15 8.21 23.12 -5.32
N LYS A 16 9.12 23.39 -6.27
CA LYS A 16 9.84 22.35 -6.99
C LYS A 16 10.62 21.43 -6.05
N LYS A 17 11.35 21.98 -5.08
CA LYS A 17 12.09 21.20 -4.08
C LYS A 17 11.18 20.30 -3.25
N HIS A 18 10.02 20.80 -2.81
CA HIS A 18 9.06 19.99 -2.09
C HIS A 18 8.49 18.86 -2.97
N VAL A 19 8.22 19.13 -4.25
CA VAL A 19 7.77 18.10 -5.20
C VAL A 19 8.83 17.02 -5.41
N GLU A 20 10.09 17.39 -5.51
CA GLU A 20 11.22 16.46 -5.69
C GLU A 20 11.36 15.47 -4.52
N VAL A 21 10.97 15.89 -3.30
CA VAL A 21 10.97 15.03 -2.11
C VAL A 21 9.57 14.48 -1.77
N TYR A 22 8.62 14.55 -2.70
CA TYR A 22 7.24 14.06 -2.54
C TYR A 22 6.47 14.69 -1.36
N ASP A 23 6.85 15.91 -0.94
CA ASP A 23 6.13 16.69 0.09
C ASP A 23 5.14 17.63 -0.57
N TYR A 24 4.07 17.07 -1.12
CA TYR A 24 3.07 17.82 -1.88
C TYR A 24 2.26 18.77 -0.98
N GLN A 25 2.12 18.47 0.31
CA GLN A 25 1.42 19.37 1.21
C GLN A 25 2.23 20.65 1.43
N ALA A 26 3.52 20.56 1.71
CA ALA A 26 4.39 21.72 1.83
C ALA A 26 4.48 22.51 0.52
N ALA A 27 4.46 21.82 -0.63
CA ALA A 27 4.39 22.47 -1.94
C ALA A 27 3.10 23.30 -2.10
N LEU A 28 1.94 22.76 -1.67
CA LEU A 28 0.65 23.45 -1.68
C LEU A 28 0.66 24.67 -0.75
N ASP A 29 1.18 24.52 0.48
CA ASP A 29 1.25 25.60 1.47
C ASP A 29 2.08 26.77 0.92
N VAL A 30 3.15 26.51 0.19
CA VAL A 30 3.93 27.56 -0.50
C VAL A 30 3.11 28.16 -1.66
N ALA A 31 2.46 27.31 -2.48
CA ALA A 31 1.66 27.75 -3.62
C ALA A 31 0.49 28.67 -3.18
N ASP A 32 -0.14 28.40 -2.06
CA ASP A 32 -1.22 29.19 -1.50
C ASP A 32 -0.77 30.63 -1.07
N THR A 33 0.52 30.83 -0.89
CA THR A 33 1.08 32.16 -0.63
C THR A 33 1.26 33.00 -1.90
N LEU A 34 1.08 32.40 -3.09
CA LEU A 34 1.09 33.12 -4.37
C LEU A 34 -0.25 33.84 -4.57
N SER A 35 -0.24 35.01 -5.27
CA SER A 35 -1.47 35.71 -5.57
C SER A 35 -2.34 34.93 -6.55
N VAL A 36 -3.65 35.17 -6.57
CA VAL A 36 -4.61 34.52 -7.50
C VAL A 36 -4.20 34.68 -8.96
N GLN A 37 -3.56 35.81 -9.30
CA GLN A 37 -3.04 36.10 -10.66
C GLN A 37 -1.76 35.31 -10.98
N GLU A 38 -1.07 34.81 -9.95
CA GLU A 38 0.15 34.02 -10.02
C GLU A 38 -0.15 32.53 -9.80
N THR A 39 -1.43 32.16 -9.59
CA THR A 39 -1.82 30.76 -9.37
C THR A 39 -1.38 29.91 -10.53
N VAL A 40 -0.52 29.00 -10.24
CA VAL A 40 0.15 28.14 -11.21
C VAL A 40 -0.83 27.11 -11.76
N ALA A 41 -0.78 26.92 -13.05
CA ALA A 41 -1.64 25.94 -13.74
C ALA A 41 -1.53 24.51 -13.16
N TYR A 42 -0.49 24.25 -12.36
CA TYR A 42 -0.23 22.95 -11.72
C TYR A 42 -0.78 22.84 -10.28
N TRP A 43 -1.48 23.87 -9.74
CA TRP A 43 -2.01 23.78 -8.38
C TRP A 43 -2.96 22.58 -8.20
N ASP A 44 -3.89 22.37 -9.14
CA ASP A 44 -4.79 21.23 -9.13
C ASP A 44 -4.02 19.89 -9.19
N LEU A 45 -2.85 19.85 -9.83
CA LEU A 45 -1.99 18.66 -9.90
C LEU A 45 -1.28 18.40 -8.58
N LEU A 46 -0.84 19.43 -7.88
CA LEU A 46 -0.24 19.30 -6.55
C LEU A 46 -1.28 18.79 -5.54
N GLU A 47 -2.49 19.37 -5.56
CA GLU A 47 -3.58 18.91 -4.71
C GLU A 47 -3.95 17.45 -5.04
N LEU A 48 -4.03 17.08 -6.31
CA LEU A 48 -4.28 15.70 -6.74
C LEU A 48 -3.19 14.76 -6.22
N ALA A 49 -1.92 15.14 -6.32
CA ALA A 49 -0.80 14.34 -5.83
C ALA A 49 -0.84 14.18 -4.31
N SER A 50 -1.14 15.25 -3.55
CA SER A 50 -1.34 15.21 -2.10
C SER A 50 -2.45 14.23 -1.71
N ARG A 51 -3.63 14.33 -2.35
CA ARG A 51 -4.77 13.45 -2.09
C ARG A 51 -4.48 11.98 -2.41
N ARG A 52 -3.67 11.71 -3.44
CA ARG A 52 -3.24 10.33 -3.73
C ARG A 52 -2.43 9.72 -2.60
N ILE A 53 -1.49 10.47 -2.02
CA ILE A 53 -0.72 9.99 -0.85
C ILE A 53 -1.63 9.71 0.34
N LEU A 54 -2.67 10.54 0.54
CA LEU A 54 -3.67 10.36 1.58
C LEU A 54 -4.71 9.27 1.28
N LEU A 55 -4.62 8.60 0.13
CA LEU A 55 -5.57 7.60 -0.36
C LEU A 55 -7.02 8.13 -0.48
N ASP A 56 -7.19 9.44 -0.66
CA ASP A 56 -8.49 10.07 -0.91
C ASP A 56 -8.93 9.89 -2.36
N SER A 57 -9.39 8.70 -2.70
CA SER A 57 -9.81 8.35 -4.06
C SER A 57 -10.92 9.26 -4.58
N SER A 58 -11.85 9.68 -3.72
CA SER A 58 -12.97 10.56 -4.11
C SER A 58 -12.48 11.97 -4.49
N GLY A 59 -11.56 12.53 -3.70
CA GLY A 59 -10.93 13.82 -4.00
C GLY A 59 -10.10 13.78 -5.27
N VAL A 60 -9.34 12.68 -5.48
CA VAL A 60 -8.56 12.47 -6.71
C VAL A 60 -9.46 12.43 -7.94
N ASP A 61 -10.61 11.74 -7.90
CA ASP A 61 -11.54 11.68 -9.03
C ASP A 61 -12.10 13.05 -9.41
N LYS A 62 -12.51 13.83 -8.43
CA LYS A 62 -13.03 15.18 -8.65
C LYS A 62 -12.00 16.08 -9.29
N LEU A 63 -10.76 16.05 -8.78
CA LEU A 63 -9.67 16.88 -9.31
C LEU A 63 -9.22 16.41 -10.70
N ALA A 64 -9.16 15.11 -10.95
CA ALA A 64 -8.81 14.57 -12.27
C ALA A 64 -9.81 15.02 -13.35
N VAL A 65 -11.12 15.04 -13.03
CA VAL A 65 -12.15 15.58 -13.93
C VAL A 65 -11.98 17.08 -14.13
N LYS A 66 -11.77 17.85 -13.05
CA LYS A 66 -11.61 19.31 -13.10
C LYS A 66 -10.39 19.73 -13.92
N SER A 67 -9.26 19.06 -13.73
CA SER A 67 -7.99 19.37 -14.39
C SER A 67 -7.84 18.75 -15.79
N GLY A 68 -8.76 17.86 -16.20
CA GLY A 68 -8.66 17.12 -17.45
C GLY A 68 -7.53 16.09 -17.50
N VAL A 69 -6.95 15.73 -16.34
CA VAL A 69 -5.79 14.84 -16.24
C VAL A 69 -6.24 13.39 -16.25
N GLN A 70 -5.72 12.61 -17.18
CA GLN A 70 -5.93 11.16 -17.24
C GLN A 70 -4.76 10.41 -16.57
N CYS A 71 -4.58 10.61 -15.26
CA CYS A 71 -3.48 10.02 -14.52
C CYS A 71 -3.81 8.69 -13.83
N LEU A 72 -5.02 8.17 -14.01
CA LEU A 72 -5.48 6.96 -13.33
C LEU A 72 -5.44 5.75 -14.26
N PRO A 73 -4.39 4.90 -14.19
CA PRO A 73 -4.26 3.73 -15.06
C PRO A 73 -5.31 2.66 -14.73
N ILE A 74 -5.80 2.63 -13.49
CA ILE A 74 -6.77 1.65 -13.00
C ILE A 74 -8.03 2.38 -12.53
N ARG A 75 -9.16 2.12 -13.22
CA ARG A 75 -10.46 2.72 -12.88
C ARG A 75 -11.34 1.82 -12.02
N ALA A 76 -11.12 0.50 -12.03
CA ALA A 76 -11.86 -0.44 -11.22
C ALA A 76 -11.60 -0.19 -9.72
N SER A 77 -12.64 0.09 -8.95
CA SER A 77 -12.54 0.59 -7.57
C SER A 77 -11.78 -0.35 -6.62
N SER A 78 -11.91 -1.67 -6.80
CA SER A 78 -11.24 -2.66 -5.95
C SER A 78 -9.71 -2.72 -6.18
N GLU A 79 -9.29 -2.68 -7.44
CA GLU A 79 -7.87 -2.77 -7.81
C GLU A 79 -7.14 -1.44 -7.62
N ARG A 80 -7.86 -0.34 -7.82
CA ARG A 80 -7.35 1.01 -7.65
C ARG A 80 -6.83 1.25 -6.25
N LYS A 81 -7.54 0.81 -5.23
CA LYS A 81 -7.13 0.93 -3.83
C LYS A 81 -5.72 0.34 -3.62
N TYR A 82 -5.48 -0.84 -4.15
CA TYR A 82 -4.18 -1.51 -4.00
C TYR A 82 -3.08 -0.80 -4.81
N PHE A 83 -3.42 -0.33 -6.00
CA PHE A 83 -2.48 0.44 -6.83
C PHE A 83 -2.06 1.74 -6.15
N GLU A 84 -3.01 2.54 -5.65
CA GLU A 84 -2.71 3.80 -4.95
C GLU A 84 -1.91 3.55 -3.67
N TYR A 85 -2.24 2.49 -2.93
CA TYR A 85 -1.48 2.12 -1.75
C TYR A 85 -0.04 1.68 -2.09
N ALA A 86 0.13 0.88 -3.14
CA ALA A 86 1.45 0.47 -3.61
C ALA A 86 2.32 1.67 -4.05
N LEU A 87 1.72 2.67 -4.71
CA LEU A 87 2.42 3.92 -5.03
C LEU A 87 2.86 4.67 -3.76
N SER A 88 1.99 4.76 -2.77
CA SER A 88 2.32 5.39 -1.48
C SER A 88 3.47 4.67 -0.78
N VAL A 89 3.47 3.34 -0.79
CA VAL A 89 4.56 2.52 -0.25
C VAL A 89 5.86 2.75 -1.04
N GLY A 90 5.79 2.81 -2.37
CA GLY A 90 6.94 3.11 -3.23
C GLY A 90 7.54 4.51 -2.99
N ILE A 91 6.70 5.50 -2.67
CA ILE A 91 7.16 6.84 -2.31
C ILE A 91 7.93 6.83 -0.99
N LYS A 92 7.50 6.05 0.02
CA LYS A 92 8.26 5.89 1.27
C LYS A 92 9.66 5.33 1.02
N LEU A 93 9.78 4.36 0.13
CA LEU A 93 11.08 3.83 -0.28
C LEU A 93 11.95 4.89 -0.94
N LYS A 94 11.39 5.69 -1.86
CA LYS A 94 12.12 6.77 -2.55
C LYS A 94 12.53 7.92 -1.62
N LYS A 95 11.77 8.14 -0.56
CA LYS A 95 12.08 9.12 0.51
C LYS A 95 13.06 8.58 1.54
N GLU A 96 13.51 7.33 1.39
CA GLU A 96 14.36 6.65 2.36
C GLU A 96 13.70 6.51 3.76
N GLU A 97 12.37 6.58 3.80
CA GLU A 97 11.57 6.32 5.01
C GLU A 97 11.43 4.81 5.25
N TYR A 98 12.55 4.13 5.38
CA TYR A 98 12.61 2.66 5.36
C TYR A 98 11.79 1.99 6.46
N ALA A 99 11.77 2.55 7.66
CA ALA A 99 10.97 2.01 8.76
C ALA A 99 9.46 2.08 8.46
N ASP A 100 9.00 3.15 7.81
CA ASP A 100 7.61 3.32 7.42
C ASP A 100 7.25 2.48 6.18
N PHE A 101 8.19 2.31 5.26
CA PHE A 101 8.07 1.37 4.15
C PHE A 101 7.81 -0.05 4.67
N VAL A 102 8.62 -0.52 5.62
CA VAL A 102 8.50 -1.86 6.22
C VAL A 102 7.16 -2.07 6.92
N ARG A 103 6.71 -1.08 7.67
CA ARG A 103 5.40 -1.15 8.34
C ARG A 103 4.24 -1.17 7.34
N ALA A 104 4.39 -0.46 6.23
CA ALA A 104 3.35 -0.32 5.21
C ALA A 104 3.25 -1.52 4.26
N ILE A 105 4.32 -2.30 4.07
CA ILE A 105 4.32 -3.38 3.08
C ILE A 105 3.48 -4.59 3.51
N THR A 106 3.42 -4.91 4.80
CA THR A 106 2.71 -6.10 5.31
C THR A 106 1.21 -6.09 4.98
N PRO A 107 0.44 -5.00 5.23
CA PRO A 107 -0.97 -4.96 4.83
C PRO A 107 -1.16 -5.12 3.32
N LEU A 108 -0.26 -4.55 2.52
CA LEU A 108 -0.31 -4.68 1.06
C LEU A 108 -0.13 -6.14 0.63
N ILE A 109 0.82 -6.86 1.22
CA ILE A 109 1.07 -8.28 0.90
C ILE A 109 -0.15 -9.14 1.25
N VAL A 110 -0.75 -8.93 2.41
CA VAL A 110 -1.98 -9.66 2.81
C VAL A 110 -3.09 -9.43 1.78
N ASP A 111 -3.36 -8.17 1.46
CA ASP A 111 -4.43 -7.81 0.50
C ASP A 111 -4.15 -8.37 -0.91
N LEU A 112 -2.89 -8.34 -1.37
CA LEU A 112 -2.50 -8.91 -2.67
C LEU A 112 -2.67 -10.44 -2.69
N PHE A 113 -2.26 -11.14 -1.64
CA PHE A 113 -2.42 -12.59 -1.55
C PHE A 113 -3.89 -13.01 -1.51
N GLU A 114 -4.73 -12.26 -0.82
CA GLU A 114 -6.18 -12.47 -0.85
C GLU A 114 -6.77 -12.26 -2.25
N MET A 115 -6.33 -11.22 -2.94
CA MET A 115 -6.77 -10.97 -4.31
C MET A 115 -6.36 -12.11 -5.26
N ILE A 116 -5.15 -12.64 -5.11
CA ILE A 116 -4.66 -13.80 -5.86
C ILE A 116 -5.49 -15.04 -5.55
N LEU A 117 -5.71 -15.35 -4.28
CA LEU A 117 -6.58 -16.46 -3.86
C LEU A 117 -7.98 -16.35 -4.47
N LYS A 118 -8.57 -15.16 -4.43
CA LYS A 118 -9.90 -14.94 -5.00
C LYS A 118 -9.94 -15.06 -6.52
N LYS A 119 -8.98 -14.45 -7.22
CA LYS A 119 -9.02 -14.37 -8.70
C LYS A 119 -8.47 -15.63 -9.39
N GLN A 120 -7.43 -16.23 -8.84
CA GLN A 120 -6.71 -17.32 -9.50
C GLN A 120 -7.01 -18.68 -8.88
N CYS A 121 -7.27 -18.71 -7.56
CA CYS A 121 -7.55 -19.97 -6.86
C CYS A 121 -9.05 -20.17 -6.56
N GLY A 122 -9.92 -19.19 -6.85
CA GLY A 122 -11.35 -19.27 -6.56
C GLY A 122 -11.70 -19.22 -5.08
N VAL A 123 -10.76 -18.87 -4.19
CA VAL A 123 -10.94 -18.86 -2.73
C VAL A 123 -11.16 -17.44 -2.23
N ASP A 124 -12.39 -17.16 -1.76
CA ASP A 124 -12.69 -15.92 -1.04
C ASP A 124 -12.42 -16.12 0.46
N VAL A 125 -11.33 -15.57 0.96
CA VAL A 125 -10.89 -15.70 2.36
C VAL A 125 -11.98 -15.24 3.35
N ASN A 126 -12.80 -14.24 2.97
CA ASN A 126 -13.87 -13.74 3.84
C ASN A 126 -14.95 -14.80 4.15
N ALA A 127 -15.14 -15.78 3.27
CA ALA A 127 -16.07 -16.87 3.50
C ALA A 127 -15.67 -17.75 4.69
N TYR A 128 -14.39 -17.76 5.05
CA TYR A 128 -13.81 -18.60 6.09
C TYR A 128 -13.49 -17.85 7.39
N CYS A 129 -13.78 -16.55 7.44
CA CYS A 129 -13.45 -15.70 8.57
C CYS A 129 -14.67 -15.18 9.32
N ASP A 130 -14.51 -14.95 10.61
CA ASP A 130 -15.37 -14.10 11.40
C ASP A 130 -14.75 -12.71 11.51
N VAL A 131 -15.56 -11.67 11.48
CA VAL A 131 -15.13 -10.29 11.61
C VAL A 131 -15.44 -9.80 13.02
N SER A 132 -14.46 -9.30 13.71
CA SER A 132 -14.65 -8.68 15.02
C SER A 132 -15.40 -7.35 14.86
N GLU A 133 -16.55 -7.20 15.49
CA GLU A 133 -17.34 -5.97 15.46
C GLU A 133 -16.58 -4.76 16.02
N ARG A 134 -15.69 -5.01 16.99
CA ARG A 134 -14.97 -3.95 17.72
C ARG A 134 -13.87 -3.28 16.89
N ASN A 135 -13.09 -4.05 16.12
CA ASN A 135 -11.90 -3.57 15.44
C ASN A 135 -11.79 -3.98 13.97
N GLN A 136 -12.87 -4.57 13.42
CA GLN A 136 -12.92 -5.04 12.04
C GLN A 136 -11.80 -6.03 11.65
N VAL A 137 -11.13 -6.64 12.64
CA VAL A 137 -10.10 -7.64 12.40
C VAL A 137 -10.74 -8.97 12.04
N ARG A 138 -10.25 -9.58 10.97
CA ARG A 138 -10.71 -10.88 10.48
C ARG A 138 -9.91 -12.00 11.14
N ARG A 139 -10.64 -12.99 11.64
CA ARG A 139 -10.10 -14.18 12.27
C ARG A 139 -10.60 -15.42 11.59
N TRP A 140 -9.76 -16.42 11.47
CA TRP A 140 -10.18 -17.72 10.97
C TRP A 140 -11.30 -18.30 11.85
N SER A 141 -12.37 -18.71 11.20
CA SER A 141 -13.53 -19.31 11.90
C SER A 141 -13.44 -20.83 11.87
N ARG A 142 -13.29 -21.46 13.03
CA ARG A 142 -13.25 -22.93 13.13
C ARG A 142 -14.48 -23.56 12.48
N LYS A 143 -15.66 -22.96 12.70
CA LYS A 143 -16.92 -23.46 12.15
C LYS A 143 -16.96 -23.39 10.63
N LYS A 144 -16.46 -22.30 10.05
CA LYS A 144 -16.47 -22.08 8.59
C LYS A 144 -15.38 -22.86 7.85
N LEU A 145 -14.31 -23.22 8.54
CA LEU A 145 -13.20 -24.02 7.99
C LEU A 145 -13.48 -25.53 8.03
N ALA A 146 -14.32 -25.98 8.94
CA ALA A 146 -14.58 -27.40 9.17
C ALA A 146 -15.08 -28.12 7.90
N GLY A 147 -14.36 -29.18 7.49
CA GLY A 147 -14.69 -29.98 6.29
C GLY A 147 -14.47 -29.27 4.95
N THR A 148 -13.69 -28.19 4.92
CA THR A 148 -13.35 -27.48 3.70
C THR A 148 -11.89 -27.73 3.30
N GLN A 149 -11.60 -27.66 2.00
CA GLN A 149 -10.20 -27.76 1.49
C GLN A 149 -9.27 -26.76 2.18
N VAL A 150 -9.74 -25.52 2.41
CA VAL A 150 -8.96 -24.49 3.09
C VAL A 150 -8.63 -24.90 4.52
N GLY A 151 -9.61 -25.46 5.25
CA GLY A 151 -9.41 -25.99 6.60
C GLY A 151 -8.42 -27.14 6.62
N GLU A 152 -8.57 -28.11 5.72
CA GLU A 152 -7.67 -29.28 5.61
C GLU A 152 -6.21 -28.88 5.35
N ILE A 153 -5.96 -27.89 4.47
CA ILE A 153 -4.61 -27.39 4.19
C ILE A 153 -4.01 -26.76 5.46
N LEU A 154 -4.75 -25.87 6.13
CA LEU A 154 -4.27 -25.19 7.33
C LEU A 154 -4.03 -26.17 8.49
N GLU A 155 -4.95 -27.11 8.72
CA GLU A 155 -4.83 -28.11 9.78
C GLU A 155 -3.70 -29.11 9.52
N LYS A 156 -3.49 -29.51 8.27
CA LYS A 156 -2.37 -30.39 7.88
C LYS A 156 -1.01 -29.80 8.19
N GLU A 157 -0.82 -28.50 7.88
CA GLU A 157 0.45 -27.81 8.08
C GLU A 157 0.70 -27.49 9.56
N TYR A 158 -0.28 -26.88 10.21
CA TYR A 158 -0.11 -26.38 11.59
C TYR A 158 -0.50 -27.42 12.66
N LYS A 159 -1.24 -28.47 12.29
CA LYS A 159 -1.74 -29.49 13.20
C LYS A 159 -2.47 -28.85 14.40
N GLU A 160 -2.23 -29.35 15.61
CA GLU A 160 -2.79 -28.81 16.84
C GLU A 160 -2.34 -27.39 17.19
N ARG A 161 -1.32 -26.87 16.47
CA ARG A 161 -0.81 -25.51 16.67
C ARG A 161 -1.59 -24.46 15.89
N PHE A 162 -2.52 -24.85 15.00
CA PHE A 162 -3.32 -23.89 14.28
C PHE A 162 -4.20 -23.12 15.25
N GLN A 163 -3.88 -21.85 15.40
CA GLN A 163 -4.67 -20.94 16.21
C GLN A 163 -5.63 -20.19 15.29
N TYR A 164 -6.93 -20.35 15.52
CA TYR A 164 -8.01 -19.65 14.79
C TYR A 164 -8.00 -18.15 15.16
N LYS A 165 -6.88 -17.50 14.91
CA LYS A 165 -6.61 -16.08 15.15
C LYS A 165 -6.65 -15.31 13.85
N ASP A 166 -6.00 -14.15 13.84
CA ASP A 166 -5.98 -13.23 12.73
C ASP A 166 -5.43 -13.87 11.45
N VAL A 167 -5.88 -13.36 10.31
CA VAL A 167 -5.39 -13.80 9.00
C VAL A 167 -4.03 -13.17 8.74
N TYR A 168 -3.01 -14.01 8.54
CA TYR A 168 -1.65 -13.58 8.26
C TYR A 168 -1.21 -13.97 6.84
N SER A 169 -0.27 -13.23 6.27
CA SER A 169 0.33 -13.51 4.95
C SER A 169 0.88 -14.94 4.82
N VAL A 170 1.42 -15.51 5.91
CA VAL A 170 1.92 -16.89 5.93
C VAL A 170 0.81 -17.92 5.68
N HIS A 171 -0.39 -17.71 6.21
CA HIS A 171 -1.53 -18.60 5.95
C HIS A 171 -1.96 -18.51 4.48
N LEU A 172 -2.01 -17.28 3.94
CA LEU A 172 -2.44 -17.04 2.56
C LEU A 172 -1.43 -17.61 1.56
N LYS A 173 -0.13 -17.44 1.82
CA LYS A 173 0.94 -18.07 1.07
C LYS A 173 0.75 -19.58 0.99
N LEU A 174 0.57 -20.23 2.15
CA LEU A 174 0.38 -21.68 2.23
C LEU A 174 -0.82 -22.14 1.39
N LEU A 175 -1.94 -21.40 1.43
CA LEU A 175 -3.11 -21.70 0.61
C LEU A 175 -2.81 -21.60 -0.88
N ILE A 176 -2.11 -20.55 -1.31
CA ILE A 176 -1.75 -20.36 -2.72
C ILE A 176 -0.85 -21.51 -3.18
N GLU A 177 0.17 -21.89 -2.40
CA GLU A 177 1.10 -22.98 -2.72
C GLU A 177 0.41 -24.34 -2.87
N ASN A 178 -0.67 -24.58 -2.12
CA ASN A 178 -1.38 -25.86 -2.16
C ASN A 178 -2.54 -25.90 -3.17
N ILE A 179 -3.02 -24.74 -3.63
CA ILE A 179 -4.19 -24.67 -4.53
C ILE A 179 -3.79 -24.28 -5.94
N SER A 180 -2.82 -23.36 -6.10
CA SER A 180 -2.35 -22.93 -7.40
C SER A 180 -1.47 -23.98 -8.07
N THR A 181 -1.61 -24.11 -9.40
CA THR A 181 -0.71 -24.90 -10.26
C THR A 181 0.32 -24.01 -10.99
N ASP A 182 0.26 -22.71 -10.82
CA ASP A 182 1.14 -21.73 -11.45
C ASP A 182 2.46 -21.65 -10.65
N THR A 183 3.50 -22.28 -11.18
CA THR A 183 4.82 -22.35 -10.55
C THR A 183 5.53 -20.99 -10.50
N GLU A 184 5.33 -20.13 -11.51
CA GLU A 184 5.93 -18.77 -11.53
C GLU A 184 5.30 -17.91 -10.45
N LEU A 185 3.99 -17.95 -10.31
CA LEU A 185 3.27 -17.27 -9.24
C LEU A 185 3.74 -17.74 -7.85
N ILE A 186 3.85 -19.07 -7.64
CA ILE A 186 4.31 -19.64 -6.37
C ILE A 186 5.72 -19.13 -6.04
N GLN A 187 6.63 -19.10 -7.01
CA GLN A 187 7.97 -18.57 -6.80
C GLN A 187 7.97 -17.08 -6.46
N LEU A 188 7.16 -16.28 -7.14
CA LEU A 188 7.01 -14.85 -6.86
C LEU A 188 6.51 -14.62 -5.43
N ILE A 189 5.50 -15.37 -4.99
CA ILE A 189 4.93 -15.26 -3.64
C ILE A 189 5.95 -15.65 -2.58
N ASN A 190 6.75 -16.67 -2.83
CA ASN A 190 7.83 -17.09 -1.95
C ASN A 190 8.88 -15.97 -1.78
N ASN A 191 9.27 -15.33 -2.89
CA ASN A 191 10.22 -14.22 -2.87
C ASN A 191 9.66 -13.02 -2.08
N VAL A 192 8.41 -12.63 -2.36
CA VAL A 192 7.74 -11.53 -1.66
C VAL A 192 7.64 -11.80 -0.15
N ARG A 193 7.32 -13.03 0.23
CA ARG A 193 7.22 -13.42 1.64
C ARG A 193 8.57 -13.45 2.34
N SER A 194 9.62 -13.87 1.66
CA SER A 194 10.99 -13.84 2.18
C SER A 194 11.43 -12.40 2.50
N VAL A 195 11.14 -11.47 1.59
CA VAL A 195 11.39 -10.03 1.83
C VAL A 195 10.60 -9.55 3.05
N GLU A 196 9.30 -9.87 3.14
CA GLU A 196 8.47 -9.48 4.29
C GLU A 196 9.06 -9.99 5.62
N GLU A 197 9.47 -11.25 5.68
CA GLU A 197 10.05 -11.86 6.89
C GLU A 197 11.38 -11.23 7.28
N GLY A 198 12.28 -11.05 6.33
CA GLY A 198 13.59 -10.46 6.58
C GLY A 198 13.48 -9.05 7.14
N VAL A 199 12.72 -8.20 6.47
CA VAL A 199 12.63 -6.78 6.83
C VAL A 199 11.76 -6.55 8.07
N ARG A 200 10.64 -7.28 8.20
CA ARG A 200 9.73 -7.17 9.36
C ARG A 200 10.39 -7.60 10.66
N ASN A 201 11.11 -8.71 10.65
CA ASN A 201 11.75 -9.22 11.88
C ASN A 201 12.80 -8.24 12.40
N LEU A 202 13.55 -7.60 11.52
CA LEU A 202 14.50 -6.56 11.89
C LEU A 202 13.81 -5.35 12.52
N ALA A 203 12.73 -4.85 11.92
CA ALA A 203 12.05 -3.63 12.38
C ALA A 203 11.13 -3.84 13.60
N ALA A 204 10.62 -5.07 13.82
CA ALA A 204 9.64 -5.36 14.88
C ALA A 204 10.27 -5.67 16.25
N HIS A 205 11.49 -6.18 16.26
CA HIS A 205 12.10 -6.73 17.48
C HIS A 205 13.32 -5.96 17.98
N GLN A 206 13.81 -4.98 17.23
CA GLN A 206 14.97 -4.19 17.63
C GLN A 206 14.77 -2.71 17.29
N ILE A 207 15.26 -1.82 18.14
CA ILE A 207 15.42 -0.40 17.80
C ILE A 207 16.70 -0.31 16.98
N ILE A 208 16.59 -0.58 15.69
CA ILE A 208 17.71 -0.52 14.75
C ILE A 208 17.44 0.56 13.69
N SER A 209 18.53 1.10 13.15
CA SER A 209 18.46 1.91 11.95
C SER A 209 18.19 0.98 10.76
N VAL A 210 17.04 1.15 10.12
CA VAL A 210 16.72 0.46 8.87
C VAL A 210 17.37 1.26 7.74
N THR A 211 18.34 0.67 7.06
CA THR A 211 19.11 1.31 5.98
C THR A 211 18.75 0.70 4.62
N ASP A 212 19.19 1.34 3.53
CA ASP A 212 19.06 0.81 2.18
C ASP A 212 19.70 -0.59 2.04
N GLU A 213 20.84 -0.83 2.68
CA GLU A 213 21.49 -2.15 2.71
C GLU A 213 20.61 -3.22 3.36
N THR A 214 19.90 -2.87 4.43
CA THR A 214 18.99 -3.77 5.15
C THR A 214 17.80 -4.21 4.28
N ILE A 215 17.38 -3.37 3.34
CA ILE A 215 16.22 -3.64 2.48
C ILE A 215 16.63 -4.41 1.21
N ARG A 216 17.88 -4.27 0.77
CA ARG A 216 18.38 -4.90 -0.47
C ARG A 216 18.95 -6.30 -0.27
N GLN A 217 19.14 -6.76 0.96
CA GLN A 217 19.55 -8.14 1.31
C GLN A 217 18.37 -9.10 1.21
#